data_2117a6ce20b6946a2e02c2275ea9cc0c
#
_entry.id   2117a6ce20b6946a2e02c2275ea9cc0c
#
_cell.length_a   1.000
_cell.length_b   1.000
_cell.length_c   1.000
_cell.angle_alpha   90.00
_cell.angle_beta   90.00
_cell.angle_gamma   90.00
#
_symmetry.space_group_name_H-M   'P 1'
#
loop_
_entity.id
_entity.type
_entity.pdbx_description
1 polymer ?
#
loop_
_entity_poly.entity_id
_entity_poly.type
_entity_poly.pdbx_seq_one_letter_code
_entity_poly.pdbx_strand_id
1 'polypeptide(L)'
;AATNIVVKSANRTMLLYVYGAVIVLCFITFRSWRAVLVAVLPLALTSILCEALMVALGIGVKVATLPVIALGVGIGIDYALYLLSMQLKYQREGLPLGVAYQKAVQFTGKVVGLVGITLAGGVITWSLSPIKFQADMGILLTFMFLWNMIGALVLIPALSHFFLRNVHDEVEETAAETVTPSIDTAECRAVQLPE
;
A
#
# COMPACT_ATOMS: atom_id res chain seq x y z
N ALA A 1 -4.02 -37.26 4.99
CA ALA A 1 -2.73 -36.76 4.45
C ALA A 1 -2.90 -36.09 3.08
N ALA A 2 -3.60 -36.71 2.12
CA ALA A 2 -3.77 -36.18 0.77
C ALA A 2 -4.49 -34.80 0.73
N THR A 3 -5.56 -34.63 1.48
CA THR A 3 -6.34 -33.37 1.53
C THR A 3 -5.50 -32.19 1.99
N ASN A 4 -4.58 -32.38 2.91
CA ASN A 4 -3.74 -31.31 3.46
C ASN A 4 -2.71 -30.80 2.43
N ILE A 5 -2.22 -31.69 1.57
CA ILE A 5 -1.29 -31.34 0.47
C ILE A 5 -2.02 -30.52 -0.60
N VAL A 6 -3.23 -30.93 -0.97
CA VAL A 6 -4.06 -30.24 -1.97
C VAL A 6 -4.45 -28.84 -1.47
N VAL A 7 -4.86 -28.69 -0.20
CA VAL A 7 -5.21 -27.40 0.40
C VAL A 7 -3.98 -26.48 0.44
N LYS A 8 -2.81 -26.99 0.79
CA LYS A 8 -1.58 -26.19 0.84
C LYS A 8 -1.13 -25.73 -0.55
N SER A 9 -1.28 -26.59 -1.57
CA SER A 9 -1.01 -26.23 -2.96
C SER A 9 -2.01 -25.20 -3.47
N ALA A 10 -3.31 -25.37 -3.19
CA ALA A 10 -4.35 -24.43 -3.56
C ALA A 10 -4.15 -23.05 -2.91
N ASN A 11 -3.75 -23.00 -1.63
CA ASN A 11 -3.44 -21.75 -0.95
C ASN A 11 -2.31 -20.99 -1.64
N ARG A 12 -1.21 -21.67 -1.97
CA ARG A 12 -0.07 -21.05 -2.66
C ARG A 12 -0.44 -20.51 -4.04
N THR A 13 -1.22 -21.28 -4.79
CA THR A 13 -1.68 -20.86 -6.12
C THR A 13 -2.61 -19.68 -6.05
N MET A 14 -3.56 -19.67 -5.11
CA MET A 14 -4.48 -18.56 -4.87
C MET A 14 -3.75 -17.29 -4.45
N LEU A 15 -2.79 -17.38 -3.53
CA LEU A 15 -1.91 -16.28 -3.13
C LEU A 15 -1.19 -15.67 -4.33
N LEU A 16 -0.64 -16.50 -5.21
CA LEU A 16 0.08 -16.06 -6.40
C LEU A 16 -0.83 -15.28 -7.36
N TYR A 17 -2.05 -15.75 -7.59
CA TYR A 17 -3.02 -15.04 -8.42
C TYR A 17 -3.47 -13.71 -7.78
N VAL A 18 -3.75 -13.70 -6.48
CA VAL A 18 -4.19 -12.48 -5.77
C VAL A 18 -3.08 -11.43 -5.78
N TYR A 19 -1.85 -11.79 -5.42
CA TYR A 19 -0.72 -10.86 -5.46
C TYR A 19 -0.38 -10.44 -6.88
N GLY A 20 -0.46 -11.34 -7.87
CA GLY A 20 -0.28 -11.01 -9.28
C GLY A 20 -1.28 -9.97 -9.77
N ALA A 21 -2.57 -10.16 -9.46
CA ALA A 21 -3.62 -9.21 -9.79
C ALA A 21 -3.41 -7.85 -9.10
N VAL A 22 -3.04 -7.85 -7.83
CA VAL A 22 -2.74 -6.64 -7.05
C VAL A 22 -1.56 -5.87 -7.64
N ILE A 23 -0.47 -6.56 -7.98
CA ILE A 23 0.71 -5.93 -8.60
C ILE A 23 0.35 -5.30 -9.95
N VAL A 24 -0.42 -6.00 -10.79
CA VAL A 24 -0.86 -5.48 -12.09
C VAL A 24 -1.75 -4.25 -11.90
N LEU A 25 -2.71 -4.30 -10.98
CA LEU A 25 -3.60 -3.18 -10.68
C LEU A 25 -2.83 -1.96 -10.17
N CYS A 26 -1.91 -2.16 -9.23
CA CYS A 26 -1.03 -1.11 -8.72
C CYS A 26 -0.14 -0.51 -9.82
N PHE A 27 0.39 -1.36 -10.71
CA PHE A 27 1.23 -0.90 -11.80
C PHE A 27 0.44 -0.04 -12.80
N ILE A 28 -0.79 -0.43 -13.13
CA ILE A 28 -1.68 0.36 -13.99
C ILE A 28 -2.01 1.71 -13.34
N THR A 29 -2.28 1.71 -12.01
CA THR A 29 -2.67 2.91 -11.26
C THR A 29 -1.52 3.89 -11.09
N PHE A 30 -0.36 3.42 -10.68
CA PHE A 30 0.77 4.30 -10.30
C PHE A 30 1.80 4.50 -11.40
N ARG A 31 1.89 3.57 -12.37
CA ARG A 31 2.90 3.54 -13.44
C ARG A 31 4.35 3.67 -12.93
N SER A 32 4.60 3.28 -11.69
CA SER A 32 5.91 3.37 -11.00
C SER A 32 6.15 2.11 -10.17
N TRP A 33 7.23 1.40 -10.45
CA TRP A 33 7.63 0.22 -9.70
C TRP A 33 7.90 0.50 -8.22
N ARG A 34 8.42 1.70 -7.90
CA ARG A 34 8.70 2.12 -6.52
C ARG A 34 7.40 2.26 -5.72
N ALA A 35 6.37 2.85 -6.32
CA ALA A 35 5.05 2.98 -5.69
C ALA A 35 4.36 1.62 -5.47
N VAL A 36 4.52 0.69 -6.42
CA VAL A 36 4.01 -0.69 -6.30
C VAL A 36 4.67 -1.41 -5.11
N LEU A 37 5.98 -1.30 -4.96
CA LEU A 37 6.70 -1.90 -3.84
C LEU A 37 6.22 -1.35 -2.49
N VAL A 38 6.04 -0.03 -2.39
CA VAL A 38 5.54 0.64 -1.17
C VAL A 38 4.13 0.16 -0.81
N ALA A 39 3.27 -0.12 -1.79
CA ALA A 39 1.91 -0.60 -1.56
C ALA A 39 1.87 -2.10 -1.20
N VAL A 40 2.68 -2.93 -1.86
CA VAL A 40 2.63 -4.41 -1.72
C VAL A 40 3.35 -4.89 -0.47
N LEU A 41 4.41 -4.22 -0.03
CA LEU A 41 5.24 -4.67 1.09
C LEU A 41 4.49 -4.72 2.43
N PRO A 42 3.65 -3.73 2.80
CA PRO A 42 2.79 -3.83 3.99
C PRO A 42 1.81 -4.99 3.93
N LEU A 43 1.24 -5.26 2.74
CA LEU A 43 0.30 -6.37 2.53
C LEU A 43 0.98 -7.74 2.70
N ALA A 44 2.18 -7.90 2.15
CA ALA A 44 2.96 -9.12 2.34
C ALA A 44 3.28 -9.36 3.82
N LEU A 45 3.68 -8.30 4.53
CA LEU A 45 3.93 -8.37 5.97
C LEU A 45 2.67 -8.78 6.75
N THR A 46 1.52 -8.19 6.43
CA THR A 46 0.24 -8.54 7.07
C THR A 46 -0.16 -9.99 6.81
N SER A 47 0.08 -10.49 5.59
CA SER A 47 -0.21 -11.89 5.25
C SER A 47 0.66 -12.86 6.06
N ILE A 48 1.95 -12.56 6.22
CA ILE A 48 2.87 -13.37 7.04
C ILE A 48 2.44 -13.33 8.51
N LEU A 49 2.05 -12.16 9.03
CA LEU A 49 1.55 -12.01 10.40
C LEU A 49 0.23 -12.78 10.62
N CYS A 50 -0.66 -12.79 9.61
CA CYS A 50 -1.89 -13.56 9.67
C CYS A 50 -1.61 -15.07 9.71
N GLU A 51 -0.65 -15.56 8.92
CA GLU A 51 -0.22 -16.96 8.96
C GLU A 51 0.39 -17.31 10.34
N ALA A 52 1.21 -16.43 10.89
CA ALA A 52 1.77 -16.59 12.24
C ALA A 52 0.67 -16.63 13.31
N LEU A 53 -0.34 -15.78 13.20
CA LEU A 53 -1.50 -15.78 14.10
C LEU A 53 -2.30 -17.09 13.99
N MET A 54 -2.51 -17.60 12.76
CA MET A 54 -3.17 -18.90 12.57
C MET A 54 -2.44 -20.03 13.29
N VAL A 55 -1.11 -20.03 13.23
CA VAL A 55 -0.29 -21.02 13.95
C VAL A 55 -0.42 -20.85 15.46
N ALA A 56 -0.34 -19.62 15.96
CA ALA A 56 -0.45 -19.31 17.40
C ALA A 56 -1.81 -19.71 18.00
N LEU A 57 -2.90 -19.54 17.23
CA LEU A 57 -4.26 -19.92 17.65
C LEU A 57 -4.57 -21.40 17.43
N GLY A 58 -3.65 -22.18 16.86
CA GLY A 58 -3.89 -23.58 16.50
C GLY A 58 -4.94 -23.77 15.40
N ILE A 59 -5.25 -22.71 14.65
CA ILE A 59 -6.15 -22.73 13.51
C ILE A 59 -5.33 -23.23 12.32
N GLY A 60 -5.41 -24.54 12.01
CA GLY A 60 -4.70 -25.08 10.84
C GLY A 60 -5.18 -24.46 9.53
N VAL A 61 -4.30 -24.44 8.51
CA VAL A 61 -4.68 -24.07 7.15
C VAL A 61 -5.77 -25.02 6.64
N LYS A 62 -6.99 -24.55 6.55
CA LYS A 62 -8.19 -25.26 6.10
C LYS A 62 -8.74 -24.58 4.84
N VAL A 63 -9.60 -25.27 4.12
CA VAL A 63 -10.34 -24.67 2.98
C VAL A 63 -11.04 -23.37 3.42
N ALA A 64 -11.46 -23.31 4.65
CA ALA A 64 -12.08 -22.16 5.30
C ALA A 64 -11.22 -20.90 5.40
N THR A 65 -9.92 -21.06 5.59
CA THR A 65 -9.00 -19.93 5.79
C THR A 65 -8.47 -19.34 4.48
N LEU A 66 -8.67 -20.04 3.34
CA LEU A 66 -8.27 -19.57 2.02
C LEU A 66 -8.88 -18.21 1.65
N PRO A 67 -10.19 -17.98 1.81
CA PRO A 67 -10.80 -16.69 1.47
C PRO A 67 -10.31 -15.53 2.35
N VAL A 68 -9.86 -15.81 3.58
CA VAL A 68 -9.43 -14.78 4.54
C VAL A 68 -8.26 -13.97 3.99
N ILE A 69 -7.24 -14.65 3.48
CA ILE A 69 -6.04 -13.99 2.95
C ILE A 69 -6.40 -13.20 1.69
N ALA A 70 -7.19 -13.78 0.79
CA ALA A 70 -7.61 -13.11 -0.44
C ALA A 70 -8.43 -11.84 -0.16
N LEU A 71 -9.40 -11.90 0.75
CA LEU A 71 -10.20 -10.75 1.16
C LEU A 71 -9.36 -9.73 1.92
N GLY A 72 -8.52 -10.17 2.83
CA GLY A 72 -7.65 -9.30 3.61
C GLY A 72 -6.66 -8.53 2.73
N VAL A 73 -6.06 -9.18 1.74
CA VAL A 73 -5.17 -8.54 0.77
C VAL A 73 -5.95 -7.59 -0.14
N GLY A 74 -7.13 -8.02 -0.65
CA GLY A 74 -7.97 -7.19 -1.52
C GLY A 74 -8.42 -5.89 -0.84
N ILE A 75 -8.89 -5.94 0.40
CA ILE A 75 -9.30 -4.74 1.15
C ILE A 75 -8.07 -3.94 1.62
N GLY A 76 -6.98 -4.65 1.96
CA GLY A 76 -5.76 -4.00 2.40
C GLY A 76 -5.11 -3.14 1.32
N ILE A 77 -5.17 -3.56 0.04
CA ILE A 77 -4.64 -2.77 -1.06
C ILE A 77 -5.43 -1.47 -1.26
N ASP A 78 -6.74 -1.46 -1.00
CA ASP A 78 -7.55 -0.26 -1.14
C ASP A 78 -7.10 0.85 -0.18
N TYR A 79 -6.70 0.52 1.05
CA TYR A 79 -6.11 1.49 1.98
C TYR A 79 -4.80 2.07 1.45
N ALA A 80 -3.95 1.21 0.92
CA ALA A 80 -2.66 1.62 0.35
C ALA A 80 -2.85 2.47 -0.91
N LEU A 81 -3.73 2.07 -1.83
CA LEU A 81 -4.04 2.80 -3.05
C LEU A 81 -4.59 4.20 -2.74
N TYR A 82 -5.51 4.29 -1.77
CA TYR A 82 -6.15 5.54 -1.41
C TYR A 82 -5.17 6.54 -0.81
N LEU A 83 -4.34 6.09 0.15
CA LEU A 83 -3.36 6.95 0.81
C LEU A 83 -2.24 7.36 -0.15
N LEU A 84 -1.69 6.39 -0.90
CA LEU A 84 -0.56 6.63 -1.79
C LEU A 84 -0.96 7.49 -3.01
N SER A 85 -2.17 7.31 -3.56
CA SER A 85 -2.66 8.16 -4.67
C SER A 85 -2.82 9.62 -4.25
N MET A 86 -3.32 9.88 -3.04
CA MET A 86 -3.42 11.24 -2.50
C MET A 86 -2.04 11.85 -2.21
N GLN A 87 -1.13 11.06 -1.66
CA GLN A 87 0.25 11.49 -1.45
C GLN A 87 0.94 11.87 -2.76
N LEU A 88 0.87 11.01 -3.78
CA LEU A 88 1.45 11.28 -5.09
C LEU A 88 0.80 12.48 -5.80
N LYS A 89 -0.50 12.70 -5.60
CA LYS A 89 -1.18 13.89 -6.12
C LYS A 89 -0.56 15.17 -5.55
N TYR A 90 -0.41 15.25 -4.23
CA TYR A 90 0.21 16.41 -3.57
C TYR A 90 1.68 16.60 -3.94
N GLN A 91 2.42 15.52 -4.18
CA GLN A 91 3.79 15.61 -4.70
C GLN A 91 3.84 16.19 -6.12
N ARG A 92 2.92 15.80 -7.00
CA ARG A 92 2.82 16.37 -8.35
C ARG A 92 2.41 17.83 -8.35
N GLU A 93 1.79 18.32 -7.29
CA GLU A 93 1.49 19.74 -7.06
C GLU A 93 2.70 20.54 -6.53
N GLY A 94 3.89 19.90 -6.44
CA GLY A 94 5.16 20.54 -6.03
C GLY A 94 5.36 20.62 -4.51
N LEU A 95 4.58 19.89 -3.71
CA LEU A 95 4.76 19.88 -2.27
C LEU A 95 5.85 18.88 -1.86
N PRO A 96 6.75 19.25 -0.90
CA PRO A 96 7.77 18.33 -0.41
C PRO A 96 7.12 17.10 0.23
N LEU A 97 7.82 15.95 0.13
CA LEU A 97 7.31 14.63 0.53
C LEU A 97 6.63 14.61 1.91
N GLY A 98 7.25 15.24 2.91
CA GLY A 98 6.72 15.27 4.27
C GLY A 98 5.41 16.03 4.40
N VAL A 99 5.28 17.18 3.70
CA VAL A 99 4.06 18.00 3.70
C VAL A 99 2.94 17.32 2.90
N ALA A 100 3.30 16.73 1.75
CA ALA A 100 2.36 15.98 0.92
C ALA A 100 1.75 14.81 1.69
N TYR A 101 2.59 14.07 2.44
CA TYR A 101 2.13 12.98 3.30
C TYR A 101 1.24 13.49 4.44
N GLN A 102 1.66 14.53 5.16
CA GLN A 102 0.89 15.08 6.27
C GLN A 102 -0.52 15.52 5.83
N LYS A 103 -0.64 16.17 4.67
CA LYS A 103 -1.92 16.52 4.07
C LYS A 103 -2.72 15.29 3.64
N ALA A 104 -2.07 14.30 3.03
CA ALA A 104 -2.72 13.05 2.65
C ALA A 104 -3.31 12.33 3.87
N VAL A 105 -2.57 12.20 4.96
CA VAL A 105 -3.05 11.57 6.20
C VAL A 105 -4.16 12.37 6.87
N GLN A 106 -4.07 13.69 6.89
CA GLN A 106 -5.14 14.51 7.49
C GLN A 106 -6.49 14.33 6.78
N PHE A 107 -6.47 14.17 5.47
CA PHE A 107 -7.70 14.04 4.68
C PHE A 107 -8.14 12.57 4.57
N THR A 108 -7.23 11.70 4.16
CA THR A 108 -7.50 10.30 3.83
C THR A 108 -7.39 9.38 5.04
N GLY A 109 -6.49 9.68 5.99
CA GLY A 109 -6.25 8.83 7.15
C GLY A 109 -7.49 8.68 8.03
N LYS A 110 -8.31 9.73 8.17
CA LYS A 110 -9.60 9.65 8.88
C LYS A 110 -10.56 8.68 8.20
N VAL A 111 -10.62 8.71 6.87
CA VAL A 111 -11.49 7.82 6.08
C VAL A 111 -10.99 6.37 6.18
N VAL A 112 -9.69 6.14 6.00
CA VAL A 112 -9.06 4.82 6.14
C VAL A 112 -9.27 4.26 7.54
N GLY A 113 -9.09 5.08 8.58
CA GLY A 113 -9.33 4.69 9.97
C GLY A 113 -10.79 4.32 10.23
N LEU A 114 -11.73 5.14 9.76
CA LEU A 114 -13.15 4.87 9.92
C LEU A 114 -13.56 3.56 9.23
N VAL A 115 -13.15 3.39 7.97
CA VAL A 115 -13.47 2.17 7.20
C VAL A 115 -12.84 0.94 7.85
N GLY A 116 -11.57 1.01 8.28
CA GLY A 116 -10.90 -0.10 8.94
C GLY A 116 -11.59 -0.53 10.24
N ILE A 117 -11.97 0.43 11.09
CA ILE A 117 -12.68 0.15 12.34
C ILE A 117 -14.09 -0.41 12.06
N THR A 118 -14.81 0.16 11.09
CA THR A 118 -16.16 -0.31 10.74
C THR A 118 -16.14 -1.72 10.20
N LEU A 119 -15.20 -2.05 9.29
CA LEU A 119 -15.06 -3.40 8.76
C LEU A 119 -14.65 -4.41 9.85
N ALA A 120 -13.65 -4.05 10.68
CA ALA A 120 -13.24 -4.88 11.79
C ALA A 120 -14.38 -5.11 12.78
N GLY A 121 -15.13 -4.06 13.13
CA GLY A 121 -16.31 -4.14 14.00
C GLY A 121 -17.45 -4.97 13.42
N GLY A 122 -17.68 -4.90 12.10
CA GLY A 122 -18.67 -5.74 11.43
C GLY A 122 -18.29 -7.23 11.46
N VAL A 123 -17.02 -7.52 11.19
CA VAL A 123 -16.57 -8.92 11.06
C VAL A 123 -16.28 -9.58 12.40
N ILE A 124 -15.90 -8.82 13.46
CA ILE A 124 -15.68 -9.38 14.79
C ILE A 124 -16.94 -10.04 15.37
N THR A 125 -18.12 -9.59 14.95
CA THR A 125 -19.39 -10.24 15.35
C THR A 125 -19.49 -11.69 14.93
N TRP A 126 -18.77 -12.10 13.89
CA TRP A 126 -18.71 -13.49 13.43
C TRP A 126 -17.97 -14.38 14.43
N SER A 127 -17.11 -13.83 15.28
CA SER A 127 -16.45 -14.60 16.33
C SER A 127 -17.42 -15.15 17.37
N LEU A 128 -18.62 -14.56 17.49
CA LEU A 128 -19.69 -15.02 18.38
C LEU A 128 -20.57 -16.13 17.76
N SER A 129 -20.29 -16.51 16.50
CA SER A 129 -21.04 -17.56 15.83
C SER A 129 -20.80 -18.93 16.47
N PRO A 130 -21.87 -19.75 16.63
CA PRO A 130 -21.72 -21.13 17.09
C PRO A 130 -20.98 -22.02 16.07
N ILE A 131 -20.82 -21.55 14.85
CA ILE A 131 -20.11 -22.25 13.78
C ILE A 131 -18.61 -21.91 13.90
N LYS A 132 -17.80 -22.87 14.33
CA LYS A 132 -16.35 -22.68 14.54
C LYS A 132 -15.63 -22.13 13.30
N PHE A 133 -16.03 -22.55 12.09
CA PHE A 133 -15.54 -22.05 10.82
C PHE A 133 -15.70 -20.52 10.69
N GLN A 134 -16.88 -20.02 10.97
CA GLN A 134 -17.23 -18.60 10.87
C GLN A 134 -16.53 -17.79 11.95
N ALA A 135 -16.43 -18.33 13.17
CA ALA A 135 -15.72 -17.68 14.27
C ALA A 135 -14.22 -17.55 13.97
N ASP A 136 -13.57 -18.60 13.48
CA ASP A 136 -12.16 -18.57 13.07
C ASP A 136 -11.93 -17.52 11.97
N MET A 137 -12.79 -17.45 10.96
CA MET A 137 -12.73 -16.43 9.91
C MET A 137 -12.91 -15.01 10.44
N GLY A 138 -13.86 -14.81 11.35
CA GLY A 138 -14.14 -13.51 11.96
C GLY A 138 -12.93 -12.94 12.70
N ILE A 139 -12.25 -13.76 13.47
CA ILE A 139 -11.05 -13.36 14.21
C ILE A 139 -9.91 -12.99 13.25
N LEU A 140 -9.65 -13.85 12.26
CA LEU A 140 -8.56 -13.64 11.31
C LEU A 140 -8.78 -12.40 10.42
N LEU A 141 -9.99 -12.20 9.91
CA LEU A 141 -10.32 -11.03 9.09
C LEU A 141 -10.26 -9.74 9.92
N THR A 142 -10.75 -9.75 11.15
CA THR A 142 -10.65 -8.59 12.04
C THR A 142 -9.18 -8.20 12.25
N PHE A 143 -8.32 -9.18 12.52
CA PHE A 143 -6.89 -8.95 12.64
C PHE A 143 -6.30 -8.36 11.35
N MET A 144 -6.61 -8.94 10.19
CA MET A 144 -6.10 -8.45 8.91
C MET A 144 -6.55 -7.03 8.59
N PHE A 145 -7.81 -6.69 8.84
CA PHE A 145 -8.31 -5.33 8.56
C PHE A 145 -7.67 -4.28 9.45
N LEU A 146 -7.54 -4.56 10.75
CA LEU A 146 -6.86 -3.64 11.67
C LEU A 146 -5.38 -3.50 11.34
N TRP A 147 -4.71 -4.62 11.05
CA TRP A 147 -3.28 -4.59 10.74
C TRP A 147 -2.97 -3.91 9.42
N ASN A 148 -3.80 -4.14 8.38
CA ASN A 148 -3.70 -3.44 7.11
C ASN A 148 -3.93 -1.93 7.27
N MET A 149 -4.90 -1.52 8.09
CA MET A 149 -5.15 -0.12 8.41
C MET A 149 -3.92 0.53 9.07
N ILE A 150 -3.37 -0.11 10.10
CA ILE A 150 -2.15 0.37 10.79
C ILE A 150 -0.97 0.39 9.81
N GLY A 151 -0.81 -0.67 9.02
CA GLY A 151 0.22 -0.79 7.99
C GLY A 151 0.13 0.34 6.97
N ALA A 152 -1.06 0.66 6.48
CA ALA A 152 -1.27 1.78 5.56
C ALA A 152 -0.88 3.12 6.20
N LEU A 153 -1.26 3.37 7.45
CA LEU A 153 -1.00 4.65 8.12
C LEU A 153 0.44 4.83 8.59
N VAL A 154 1.16 3.74 8.88
CA VAL A 154 2.51 3.80 9.47
C VAL A 154 3.60 3.36 8.48
N LEU A 155 3.41 2.21 7.80
CA LEU A 155 4.43 1.68 6.90
C LEU A 155 4.50 2.42 5.57
N ILE A 156 3.38 2.86 5.01
CA ILE A 156 3.41 3.57 3.72
C ILE A 156 4.26 4.84 3.80
N PRO A 157 4.13 5.73 4.81
CA PRO A 157 5.00 6.90 4.91
C PRO A 157 6.46 6.54 5.14
N ALA A 158 6.72 5.55 5.99
CA ALA A 158 8.08 5.11 6.26
C ALA A 158 8.75 4.59 4.99
N LEU A 159 8.04 3.75 4.23
CA LEU A 159 8.52 3.21 2.96
C LEU A 159 8.58 4.26 1.86
N SER A 160 7.61 5.17 1.79
CA SER A 160 7.63 6.25 0.80
C SER A 160 8.80 7.20 1.03
N HIS A 161 9.13 7.51 2.28
CA HIS A 161 10.32 8.30 2.59
C HIS A 161 11.60 7.60 2.13
N PHE A 162 11.68 6.27 2.24
CA PHE A 162 12.87 5.53 1.84
C PHE A 162 12.97 5.34 0.31
N PHE A 163 11.85 5.00 -0.36
CA PHE A 163 11.84 4.65 -1.79
C PHE A 163 11.55 5.81 -2.74
N LEU A 164 10.82 6.85 -2.29
CA LEU A 164 10.42 7.99 -3.14
C LEU A 164 11.27 9.24 -2.89
N ARG A 165 12.15 9.27 -1.90
CA ARG A 165 13.04 10.41 -1.64
C ARG A 165 13.94 10.72 -2.83
N ASN A 166 14.48 9.71 -3.51
CA ASN A 166 15.37 9.87 -4.66
C ASN A 166 14.67 10.37 -5.95
N VAL A 167 13.34 10.41 -5.99
CA VAL A 167 12.62 10.94 -7.18
C VAL A 167 12.63 12.47 -7.18
N HIS A 168 12.75 13.10 -6.02
CA HIS A 168 12.77 14.55 -5.92
C HIS A 168 14.11 15.11 -6.40
N ASP A 169 15.21 14.42 -6.09
CA ASP A 169 16.56 14.84 -6.47
C ASP A 169 16.74 14.81 -8.00
N GLU A 170 16.19 13.80 -8.71
CA GLU A 170 16.23 13.69 -10.17
C GLU A 170 15.39 14.76 -10.90
N VAL A 171 14.24 15.16 -10.31
CA VAL A 171 13.36 16.18 -10.90
C VAL A 171 13.92 17.58 -10.66
N GLU A 172 14.54 17.83 -9.53
CA GLU A 172 15.17 19.11 -9.18
C GLU A 172 16.44 19.33 -9.99
N GLU A 173 17.24 18.30 -10.22
CA GLU A 173 18.45 18.34 -11.05
C GLU A 173 18.09 18.57 -12.52
N THR A 174 17.06 17.93 -13.05
CA THR A 174 16.56 18.12 -14.42
C THR A 174 15.92 19.51 -14.61
N ALA A 175 15.24 20.05 -13.60
CA ALA A 175 14.68 21.39 -13.65
C ALA A 175 15.75 22.49 -13.55
N ALA A 176 16.80 22.27 -12.74
CA ALA A 176 17.94 23.16 -12.63
C ALA A 176 18.76 23.20 -13.92
N GLU A 177 18.95 22.07 -14.59
CA GLU A 177 19.68 21.96 -15.86
C GLU A 177 18.92 22.61 -17.04
N THR A 178 17.58 22.64 -16.97
CA THR A 178 16.75 23.28 -18.01
C THR A 178 16.67 24.81 -17.87
N VAL A 179 16.94 25.36 -16.68
CA VAL A 179 16.86 26.81 -16.40
C VAL A 179 18.19 27.53 -16.65
N THR A 180 19.32 26.83 -16.60
CA THR A 180 20.66 27.43 -16.75
C THR A 180 21.12 27.82 -18.18
N PRO A 181 20.57 27.35 -19.31
CA PRO A 181 21.11 27.73 -20.61
C PRO A 181 20.57 29.03 -21.19
N SER A 182 19.61 29.71 -20.59
CA SER A 182 18.95 30.86 -21.24
C SER A 182 19.36 32.23 -20.72
N ILE A 183 20.17 32.33 -19.67
CA ILE A 183 20.57 33.62 -19.09
C ILE A 183 21.90 34.13 -19.67
N ASP A 184 22.83 33.23 -20.03
CA ASP A 184 24.19 33.63 -20.46
C ASP A 184 24.29 34.11 -21.92
N THR A 185 23.27 33.88 -22.77
CA THR A 185 23.31 34.30 -24.20
C THR A 185 22.56 35.59 -24.48
N ALA A 186 21.71 36.09 -23.57
CA ALA A 186 20.96 37.31 -23.74
C ALA A 186 21.74 38.55 -23.28
N GLU A 187 22.58 38.40 -22.26
CA GLU A 187 23.31 39.55 -21.66
C GLU A 187 24.60 39.93 -22.42
N CYS A 188 25.22 38.98 -23.12
CA CYS A 188 26.38 39.27 -23.98
C CYS A 188 26.04 39.97 -25.31
N ARG A 189 24.76 39.99 -25.70
CA ARG A 189 24.38 40.63 -27.01
C ARG A 189 23.96 42.08 -26.88
N ALA A 190 23.78 42.60 -25.67
CA ALA A 190 23.34 43.96 -25.41
C ALA A 190 24.48 44.98 -25.26
N VAL A 191 25.75 44.53 -25.24
CA VAL A 191 26.94 45.40 -25.00
C VAL A 191 27.68 45.75 -26.29
N GLN A 192 27.30 45.28 -27.45
CA GLN A 192 27.94 45.64 -28.73
C GLN A 192 26.97 46.37 -29.68
N LEU A 193 26.69 47.63 -29.43
CA LEU A 193 26.31 48.61 -30.46
C LEU A 193 27.36 49.71 -30.47
N PRO A 194 28.06 49.90 -31.61
CA PRO A 194 28.97 51.04 -31.79
C PRO A 194 28.19 52.27 -32.20
N GLU A 195 28.76 53.43 -31.90
CA GLU A 195 28.38 54.78 -32.28
C GLU A 195 28.19 54.97 -33.80
#